data_31d78730f2cfb52bea8bef64f30489c1
#
_entry.id   31d78730f2cfb52bea8bef64f30489c1
#
_cell.length_a   1.000
_cell.length_b   1.000
_cell.length_c   1.000
_cell.angle_alpha   90.00
_cell.angle_beta   90.00
_cell.angle_gamma   90.00
#
_symmetry.space_group_name_H-M   'P 1'
#
loop_
_entity.id
_entity.type
_entity.pdbx_description
1 polymer ?
#
loop_
_entity_poly.entity_id
_entity_poly.type
_entity_poly.pdbx_seq_one_letter_code
_entity_poly.pdbx_strand_id
1 'polypeptide(L)'
;GFLSSISFKFIAQLFKHFILEQLIKYFPNLSEEQIRQFTALRELYTDWNSKINVISRKDIDNLYEHHILHSLGIAKIIKFAPGTNIMDLGTGGGFPGIPLAILFPECKFHLVDSIGKKIKVATEVSNSIGLKNVKLSHSRGEEIKDKYHFVVTRAVMPLIDLMKTVKKNIGNEQFNLLPNGNIALKGGELNAEMASMKNICTTWDLKDYFNEEFFETKKVVHVTVNNK
;
A
#
# COMPACT_ATOMS: atom_id res chain seq x y z
N GLY A 1 13.50 -3.63 38.46
CA GLY A 1 14.30 -3.26 37.28
C GLY A 1 14.58 -4.41 36.30
N PHE A 2 15.24 -5.49 36.73
CA PHE A 2 15.75 -6.55 35.83
C PHE A 2 14.65 -7.48 35.31
N LEU A 3 13.68 -7.84 36.11
CA LEU A 3 12.55 -8.70 35.76
C LEU A 3 11.58 -8.01 34.76
N SER A 4 11.42 -6.69 34.84
CA SER A 4 10.55 -5.94 33.92
C SER A 4 11.15 -5.82 32.52
N SER A 5 12.47 -5.77 32.39
CA SER A 5 13.14 -5.68 31.09
C SER A 5 13.16 -7.03 30.32
N ILE A 6 13.23 -8.15 31.06
CA ILE A 6 13.17 -9.50 30.47
C ILE A 6 11.75 -9.79 29.97
N SER A 7 10.70 -9.41 30.74
CA SER A 7 9.33 -9.55 30.34
C SER A 7 9.00 -8.74 29.08
N PHE A 8 9.50 -7.50 28.99
CA PHE A 8 9.27 -6.64 27.83
C PHE A 8 9.94 -7.17 26.54
N LYS A 9 11.19 -7.64 26.65
CA LYS A 9 11.89 -8.26 25.51
C LYS A 9 11.21 -9.54 25.04
N PHE A 10 10.74 -10.37 25.96
CA PHE A 10 10.04 -11.61 25.65
C PHE A 10 8.69 -11.33 24.95
N ILE A 11 7.90 -10.38 25.45
CA ILE A 11 6.66 -9.94 24.84
C ILE A 11 6.89 -9.37 23.43
N ALA A 12 7.92 -8.55 23.26
CA ALA A 12 8.29 -7.99 21.97
C ALA A 12 8.70 -9.09 20.96
N GLN A 13 9.37 -10.14 21.42
CA GLN A 13 9.78 -11.27 20.59
C GLN A 13 8.59 -12.16 20.20
N LEU A 14 7.67 -12.42 21.11
CA LEU A 14 6.41 -13.12 20.83
C LEU A 14 5.56 -12.34 19.82
N PHE A 15 5.50 -11.03 19.97
CA PHE A 15 4.74 -10.16 19.07
C PHE A 15 5.35 -10.11 17.65
N LYS A 16 6.69 -10.07 17.56
CA LYS A 16 7.41 -10.18 16.28
C LYS A 16 7.11 -11.51 15.60
N HIS A 17 7.07 -12.59 16.36
CA HIS A 17 6.75 -13.93 15.85
C HIS A 17 5.33 -13.99 15.30
N PHE A 18 4.34 -13.54 16.07
CA PHE A 18 2.92 -13.52 15.66
C PHE A 18 2.68 -12.70 14.38
N ILE A 19 3.29 -11.52 14.28
CA ILE A 19 3.20 -10.65 13.11
C ILE A 19 3.80 -11.30 11.88
N LEU A 20 4.97 -11.92 12.05
CA LEU A 20 5.66 -12.62 10.99
C LEU A 20 4.86 -13.83 10.51
N GLU A 21 4.26 -14.59 11.43
CA GLU A 21 3.39 -15.71 11.10
C GLU A 21 2.19 -15.27 10.25
N GLN A 22 1.52 -14.17 10.62
CA GLN A 22 0.40 -13.63 9.85
C GLN A 22 0.82 -13.22 8.43
N LEU A 23 1.98 -12.59 8.28
CA LEU A 23 2.48 -12.18 6.97
C LEU A 23 2.89 -13.40 6.12
N ILE A 24 3.63 -14.35 6.69
CA ILE A 24 4.09 -15.58 6.03
C ILE A 24 2.90 -16.47 5.64
N LYS A 25 1.85 -16.52 6.44
CA LYS A 25 0.61 -17.24 6.12
C LYS A 25 0.07 -16.85 4.74
N TYR A 26 0.12 -15.57 4.41
CA TYR A 26 -0.41 -15.05 3.14
C TYR A 26 0.66 -14.86 2.06
N PHE A 27 1.92 -14.70 2.44
CA PHE A 27 3.05 -14.46 1.56
C PHE A 27 4.24 -15.35 1.98
N PRO A 28 4.17 -16.69 1.71
CA PRO A 28 5.15 -17.65 2.23
C PRO A 28 6.55 -17.56 1.59
N ASN A 29 6.67 -16.88 0.45
CA ASN A 29 7.91 -16.83 -0.33
C ASN A 29 8.70 -15.52 -0.14
N LEU A 30 8.57 -14.87 1.02
CA LEU A 30 9.34 -13.67 1.33
C LEU A 30 10.82 -14.02 1.53
N SER A 31 11.70 -13.20 0.95
CA SER A 31 13.14 -13.28 1.22
C SER A 31 13.46 -12.81 2.64
N GLU A 32 14.64 -13.18 3.14
CA GLU A 32 15.12 -12.71 4.45
C GLU A 32 15.15 -11.17 4.54
N GLU A 33 15.53 -10.51 3.47
CA GLU A 33 15.55 -9.05 3.40
C GLU A 33 14.13 -8.46 3.49
N GLN A 34 13.16 -9.02 2.77
CA GLN A 34 11.75 -8.60 2.87
C GLN A 34 11.19 -8.82 4.28
N ILE A 35 11.51 -9.96 4.90
CA ILE A 35 11.13 -10.25 6.29
C ILE A 35 11.72 -9.19 7.22
N ARG A 36 13.01 -8.88 7.09
CA ARG A 36 13.68 -7.83 7.87
C ARG A 36 12.99 -6.47 7.69
N GLN A 37 12.71 -6.09 6.45
CA GLN A 37 12.06 -4.83 6.10
C GLN A 37 10.66 -4.73 6.70
N PHE A 38 9.81 -5.73 6.50
CA PHE A 38 8.47 -5.75 7.09
C PHE A 38 8.49 -5.72 8.62
N THR A 39 9.39 -6.46 9.24
CA THR A 39 9.51 -6.50 10.71
C THR A 39 9.89 -5.13 11.29
N ALA A 40 10.73 -4.37 10.60
CA ALA A 40 11.17 -3.05 11.05
C ALA A 40 10.06 -1.99 11.02
N LEU A 41 9.03 -2.18 10.20
CA LEU A 41 7.97 -1.17 10.00
C LEU A 41 7.24 -0.81 11.30
N ARG A 42 7.02 -1.78 12.22
CA ARG A 42 6.29 -1.50 13.45
C ARG A 42 7.00 -0.45 14.31
N GLU A 43 8.27 -0.67 14.58
CA GLU A 43 9.05 0.23 15.43
C GLU A 43 9.15 1.62 14.78
N LEU A 44 9.44 1.66 13.47
CA LEU A 44 9.56 2.89 12.71
C LEU A 44 8.25 3.69 12.69
N TYR A 45 7.13 3.06 12.37
CA TYR A 45 5.85 3.76 12.37
C TYR A 45 5.38 4.14 13.77
N THR A 46 5.66 3.35 14.81
CA THR A 46 5.36 3.72 16.19
C THR A 46 6.13 4.98 16.61
N ASP A 47 7.44 5.02 16.32
CA ASP A 47 8.28 6.18 16.63
C ASP A 47 7.83 7.43 15.84
N TRP A 48 7.66 7.32 14.53
CA TRP A 48 7.24 8.44 13.70
C TRP A 48 5.83 8.91 14.00
N ASN A 49 4.89 8.00 14.29
CA ASN A 49 3.50 8.34 14.59
C ASN A 49 3.37 9.09 15.94
N SER A 50 4.32 8.93 16.86
CA SER A 50 4.40 9.73 18.07
C SER A 50 4.69 11.21 17.78
N LYS A 51 5.36 11.52 16.67
CA LYS A 51 5.80 12.85 16.25
C LYS A 51 4.86 13.44 15.19
N ILE A 52 4.45 12.64 14.22
CA ILE A 52 3.61 13.03 13.09
C ILE A 52 2.54 11.96 12.88
N ASN A 53 1.28 12.32 13.09
CA ASN A 53 0.14 11.41 13.01
C ASN A 53 -0.14 11.03 11.54
N VAL A 54 0.40 9.91 11.08
CA VAL A 54 0.15 9.33 9.74
C VAL A 54 -0.79 8.14 9.79
N ILE A 55 -0.92 7.51 10.96
CA ILE A 55 -1.87 6.44 11.30
C ILE A 55 -2.65 6.92 12.53
N SER A 56 -3.96 6.68 12.60
CA SER A 56 -4.71 7.06 13.78
C SER A 56 -4.11 6.40 15.04
N ARG A 57 -4.12 7.12 16.17
CA ARG A 57 -3.55 6.59 17.43
C ARG A 57 -4.22 5.30 17.89
N LYS A 58 -5.49 5.10 17.54
CA LYS A 58 -6.26 3.89 17.86
C LYS A 58 -5.92 2.72 16.94
N ASP A 59 -5.28 2.98 15.79
CA ASP A 59 -5.07 2.01 14.73
C ASP A 59 -3.60 1.59 14.58
N ILE A 60 -2.68 2.22 15.30
CA ILE A 60 -1.25 1.88 15.23
C ILE A 60 -0.97 0.44 15.68
N ASP A 61 -1.77 -0.08 16.62
CA ASP A 61 -1.63 -1.47 17.09
C ASP A 61 -2.08 -2.48 16.03
N ASN A 62 -2.93 -2.05 15.09
CA ASN A 62 -3.40 -2.83 13.95
C ASN A 62 -2.57 -2.59 12.67
N LEU A 63 -1.35 -2.05 12.79
CA LEU A 63 -0.50 -1.68 11.65
C LEU A 63 -0.40 -2.79 10.60
N TYR A 64 -0.18 -4.04 11.03
CA TYR A 64 0.04 -5.14 10.10
C TYR A 64 -1.24 -5.56 9.38
N GLU A 65 -2.35 -5.66 10.04
CA GLU A 65 -3.62 -6.04 9.45
C GLU A 65 -4.22 -4.91 8.63
N HIS A 66 -4.42 -3.73 9.26
CA HIS A 66 -5.16 -2.62 8.66
C HIS A 66 -4.35 -1.81 7.64
N HIS A 67 -3.02 -1.88 7.69
CA HIS A 67 -2.18 -1.07 6.80
C HIS A 67 -1.27 -1.91 5.92
N ILE A 68 -0.52 -2.87 6.45
CA ILE A 68 0.42 -3.68 5.66
C ILE A 68 -0.32 -4.73 4.84
N LEU A 69 -1.06 -5.65 5.46
CA LEU A 69 -1.81 -6.68 4.73
C LEU A 69 -2.88 -6.07 3.82
N HIS A 70 -3.55 -5.00 4.27
CA HIS A 70 -4.49 -4.29 3.41
C HIS A 70 -3.80 -3.76 2.14
N SER A 71 -2.63 -3.15 2.25
CA SER A 71 -1.82 -2.71 1.10
C SER A 71 -1.45 -3.87 0.19
N LEU A 72 -1.03 -5.00 0.78
CA LEU A 72 -0.66 -6.22 0.07
C LEU A 72 -1.86 -6.97 -0.53
N GLY A 73 -3.10 -6.56 -0.21
CA GLY A 73 -4.30 -7.02 -0.90
C GLY A 73 -4.23 -6.81 -2.42
N ILE A 74 -3.56 -5.76 -2.88
CA ILE A 74 -3.29 -5.54 -4.31
C ILE A 74 -2.48 -6.71 -4.89
N ALA A 75 -1.50 -7.22 -4.15
CA ALA A 75 -0.65 -8.33 -4.59
C ALA A 75 -1.36 -9.69 -4.64
N LYS A 76 -2.56 -9.81 -4.07
CA LYS A 76 -3.43 -10.98 -4.26
C LYS A 76 -4.10 -10.98 -5.62
N ILE A 77 -4.24 -9.81 -6.22
CA ILE A 77 -4.95 -9.62 -7.50
C ILE A 77 -3.97 -9.56 -8.66
N ILE A 78 -2.82 -8.91 -8.47
CA ILE A 78 -1.80 -8.77 -9.50
C ILE A 78 -0.41 -9.05 -8.94
N LYS A 79 0.36 -9.85 -9.67
CA LYS A 79 1.81 -9.93 -9.53
C LYS A 79 2.43 -9.01 -10.56
N PHE A 80 2.92 -7.86 -10.14
CA PHE A 80 3.57 -6.92 -11.05
C PHE A 80 4.82 -7.54 -11.69
N ALA A 81 4.92 -7.41 -13.00
CA ALA A 81 6.10 -7.84 -13.74
C ALA A 81 7.31 -6.93 -13.42
N PRO A 82 8.55 -7.47 -13.45
CA PRO A 82 9.75 -6.65 -13.29
C PRO A 82 9.77 -5.44 -14.23
N GLY A 83 10.21 -4.28 -13.72
CA GLY A 83 10.22 -3.03 -14.49
C GLY A 83 8.90 -2.27 -14.50
N THR A 84 7.84 -2.78 -13.88
CA THR A 84 6.58 -2.03 -13.76
C THR A 84 6.79 -0.72 -12.99
N ASN A 85 6.30 0.40 -13.57
CA ASN A 85 6.28 1.71 -12.92
C ASN A 85 4.91 1.94 -12.29
N ILE A 86 4.89 2.22 -11.00
CA ILE A 86 3.66 2.40 -10.19
C ILE A 86 3.73 3.75 -9.48
N MET A 87 2.66 4.54 -9.57
CA MET A 87 2.47 5.72 -8.72
C MET A 87 1.51 5.39 -7.57
N ASP A 88 1.89 5.71 -6.34
CA ASP A 88 1.01 5.70 -5.18
C ASP A 88 0.54 7.13 -4.91
N LEU A 89 -0.69 7.45 -5.29
CA LEU A 89 -1.25 8.79 -5.15
C LEU A 89 -1.99 8.93 -3.82
N GLY A 90 -1.61 9.95 -3.06
CA GLY A 90 -2.11 10.17 -1.70
C GLY A 90 -1.56 9.12 -0.74
N THR A 91 -0.27 8.82 -0.87
CA THR A 91 0.42 7.74 -0.13
C THR A 91 0.34 7.91 1.39
N GLY A 92 0.11 9.12 1.90
CA GLY A 92 0.14 9.39 3.33
C GLY A 92 1.51 9.06 3.93
N GLY A 93 1.50 8.22 4.95
CA GLY A 93 2.74 7.72 5.56
C GLY A 93 3.46 6.63 4.74
N GLY A 94 3.04 6.35 3.49
CA GLY A 94 3.66 5.35 2.64
C GLY A 94 2.78 4.13 2.31
N PHE A 95 1.45 4.26 2.41
CA PHE A 95 0.51 3.16 2.15
C PHE A 95 -0.42 3.45 0.96
N PRO A 96 -0.51 2.53 -0.01
CA PRO A 96 0.03 1.17 -0.05
C PRO A 96 1.47 1.04 -0.57
N GLY A 97 2.14 2.13 -0.96
CA GLY A 97 3.39 2.12 -1.71
C GLY A 97 4.56 1.40 -1.05
N ILE A 98 4.84 1.65 0.24
CA ILE A 98 5.98 1.02 0.94
C ILE A 98 5.82 -0.50 1.05
N PRO A 99 4.69 -1.06 1.53
CA PRO A 99 4.50 -2.51 1.54
C PRO A 99 4.62 -3.15 0.15
N LEU A 100 4.08 -2.51 -0.88
CA LEU A 100 4.21 -3.00 -2.26
C LEU A 100 5.64 -2.92 -2.77
N ALA A 101 6.38 -1.85 -2.44
CA ALA A 101 7.78 -1.70 -2.84
C ALA A 101 8.69 -2.75 -2.19
N ILE A 102 8.40 -3.15 -0.94
CA ILE A 102 9.09 -4.27 -0.27
C ILE A 102 8.80 -5.57 -1.02
N LEU A 103 7.53 -5.82 -1.36
CA LEU A 103 7.13 -7.09 -1.99
C LEU A 103 7.61 -7.22 -3.44
N PHE A 104 7.70 -6.10 -4.17
CA PHE A 104 8.09 -6.04 -5.58
C PHE A 104 9.38 -5.23 -5.80
N PRO A 105 10.54 -5.73 -5.38
CA PRO A 105 11.81 -4.97 -5.43
C PRO A 105 12.28 -4.64 -6.85
N GLU A 106 11.81 -5.37 -7.86
CA GLU A 106 12.14 -5.14 -9.28
C GLU A 106 11.19 -4.14 -9.97
N CYS A 107 10.17 -3.63 -9.27
CA CYS A 107 9.28 -2.58 -9.75
C CYS A 107 9.73 -1.21 -9.23
N LYS A 108 9.28 -0.14 -9.87
CA LYS A 108 9.58 1.25 -9.45
C LYS A 108 8.32 1.91 -8.90
N PHE A 109 8.44 2.48 -7.72
CA PHE A 109 7.33 3.13 -7.03
C PHE A 109 7.60 4.63 -6.89
N HIS A 110 6.61 5.44 -7.27
CA HIS A 110 6.61 6.88 -7.04
C HIS A 110 5.48 7.23 -6.06
N LEU A 111 5.85 7.51 -4.82
CA LEU A 111 4.92 7.86 -3.75
C LEU A 111 4.71 9.38 -3.73
N VAL A 112 3.46 9.80 -3.84
CA VAL A 112 3.07 11.22 -3.97
C VAL A 112 2.03 11.56 -2.91
N ASP A 113 2.24 12.65 -2.19
CA ASP A 113 1.25 13.24 -1.28
C ASP A 113 1.41 14.76 -1.24
N SER A 114 0.29 15.46 -1.09
CA SER A 114 0.25 16.91 -0.98
C SER A 114 0.60 17.43 0.42
N ILE A 115 0.79 16.54 1.39
CA ILE A 115 1.11 16.89 2.77
C ILE A 115 2.58 16.56 3.07
N GLY A 116 3.44 17.57 3.06
CA GLY A 116 4.88 17.40 3.22
C GLY A 116 5.32 16.65 4.48
N LYS A 117 4.59 16.82 5.60
CA LYS A 117 4.86 16.08 6.85
C LYS A 117 4.69 14.56 6.67
N LYS A 118 3.72 14.13 5.87
CA LYS A 118 3.48 12.70 5.59
C LYS A 118 4.57 12.15 4.68
N ILE A 119 4.94 12.88 3.64
CA ILE A 119 6.07 12.52 2.76
C ILE A 119 7.37 12.39 3.55
N LYS A 120 7.60 13.28 4.53
CA LYS A 120 8.77 13.16 5.42
C LYS A 120 8.79 11.80 6.12
N VAL A 121 7.68 11.37 6.72
CA VAL A 121 7.60 10.06 7.39
C VAL A 121 7.85 8.93 6.40
N ALA A 122 7.18 8.93 5.24
CA ALA A 122 7.38 7.91 4.22
C ALA A 122 8.83 7.85 3.73
N THR A 123 9.51 9.01 3.60
CA THR A 123 10.93 9.09 3.22
C THR A 123 11.83 8.46 4.28
N GLU A 124 11.65 8.82 5.52
CA GLU A 124 12.48 8.31 6.62
C GLU A 124 12.29 6.81 6.82
N VAL A 125 11.03 6.32 6.75
CA VAL A 125 10.75 4.88 6.82
C VAL A 125 11.40 4.14 5.67
N SER A 126 11.23 4.61 4.42
CA SER A 126 11.83 3.99 3.23
C SER A 126 13.35 3.92 3.31
N ASN A 127 14.00 5.01 3.76
CA ASN A 127 15.45 5.06 3.92
C ASN A 127 15.92 4.11 5.03
N SER A 128 15.23 4.08 6.16
CA SER A 128 15.59 3.25 7.32
C SER A 128 15.56 1.76 7.02
N ILE A 129 14.64 1.31 6.16
CA ILE A 129 14.58 -0.09 5.72
C ILE A 129 15.38 -0.38 4.45
N GLY A 130 16.03 0.63 3.88
CA GLY A 130 16.94 0.50 2.75
C GLY A 130 16.27 0.26 1.39
N LEU A 131 15.03 0.74 1.17
CA LEU A 131 14.38 0.65 -0.13
C LEU A 131 15.16 1.45 -1.20
N LYS A 132 15.37 0.84 -2.37
CA LYS A 132 16.08 1.45 -3.51
C LYS A 132 15.17 1.74 -4.70
N ASN A 133 13.96 1.23 -4.67
CA ASN A 133 12.99 1.28 -5.76
C ASN A 133 11.85 2.27 -5.51
N VAL A 134 12.04 3.22 -4.60
CA VAL A 134 11.03 4.21 -4.21
C VAL A 134 11.54 5.64 -4.48
N LYS A 135 10.76 6.43 -5.19
CA LYS A 135 10.86 7.88 -5.31
C LYS A 135 9.72 8.51 -4.53
N LEU A 136 9.97 9.58 -3.78
CA LEU A 136 8.94 10.29 -3.03
C LEU A 136 8.85 11.75 -3.50
N SER A 137 7.63 12.29 -3.57
CA SER A 137 7.38 13.67 -3.98
C SER A 137 6.30 14.32 -3.13
N HIS A 138 6.62 15.47 -2.58
CA HIS A 138 5.64 16.38 -2.00
C HIS A 138 5.02 17.19 -3.14
N SER A 139 3.88 16.75 -3.65
CA SER A 139 3.21 17.36 -4.80
C SER A 139 1.73 16.97 -4.83
N ARG A 140 0.94 17.73 -5.57
CA ARG A 140 -0.43 17.35 -5.90
C ARG A 140 -0.43 16.40 -7.12
N GLY A 141 -1.40 15.49 -7.19
CA GLY A 141 -1.50 14.53 -8.30
C GLY A 141 -1.62 15.18 -9.67
N GLU A 142 -2.30 16.33 -9.73
CA GLU A 142 -2.49 17.11 -10.95
C GLU A 142 -1.18 17.67 -11.52
N GLU A 143 -0.17 17.84 -10.69
CA GLU A 143 1.15 18.38 -11.07
C GLU A 143 2.07 17.31 -11.65
N ILE A 144 1.80 16.02 -11.37
CA ILE A 144 2.59 14.90 -11.88
C ILE A 144 2.35 14.75 -13.39
N LYS A 145 3.43 14.72 -14.16
CA LYS A 145 3.41 14.58 -15.64
C LYS A 145 3.88 13.20 -16.10
N ASP A 146 4.61 12.48 -15.24
CA ASP A 146 5.17 11.16 -15.55
C ASP A 146 4.07 10.15 -15.89
N LYS A 147 4.44 9.11 -16.66
CA LYS A 147 3.57 8.01 -17.05
C LYS A 147 3.91 6.76 -16.24
N TYR A 148 2.88 6.01 -15.87
CA TYR A 148 2.96 4.80 -15.08
C TYR A 148 2.10 3.70 -15.71
N HIS A 149 2.42 2.45 -15.43
CA HIS A 149 1.57 1.33 -15.79
C HIS A 149 0.35 1.28 -14.87
N PHE A 150 0.57 1.52 -13.58
CA PHE A 150 -0.52 1.57 -12.60
C PHE A 150 -0.43 2.79 -11.71
N VAL A 151 -1.60 3.29 -11.32
CA VAL A 151 -1.74 4.21 -10.19
C VAL A 151 -2.44 3.43 -9.09
N VAL A 152 -1.79 3.28 -7.94
CA VAL A 152 -2.39 2.66 -6.76
C VAL A 152 -2.84 3.73 -5.79
N THR A 153 -3.95 3.47 -5.07
CA THR A 153 -4.51 4.42 -4.10
C THR A 153 -5.19 3.71 -2.95
N ARG A 154 -5.28 4.40 -1.80
CA ARG A 154 -6.06 3.94 -0.66
C ARG A 154 -6.90 5.08 -0.09
N ALA A 155 -8.24 4.98 -0.18
CA ALA A 155 -9.21 5.88 0.44
C ALA A 155 -8.97 7.39 0.21
N VAL A 156 -8.57 7.78 -1.02
CA VAL A 156 -8.21 9.18 -1.33
C VAL A 156 -9.45 10.01 -1.68
N MET A 157 -10.25 9.53 -2.64
CA MET A 157 -11.42 10.23 -3.17
C MET A 157 -12.35 9.25 -3.91
N PRO A 158 -13.56 9.66 -4.34
CA PRO A 158 -14.41 8.85 -5.21
C PRO A 158 -13.69 8.43 -6.50
N LEU A 159 -13.96 7.21 -7.01
CA LEU A 159 -13.26 6.64 -8.18
C LEU A 159 -13.38 7.52 -9.43
N ILE A 160 -14.52 8.16 -9.63
CA ILE A 160 -14.73 9.01 -10.81
C ILE A 160 -13.82 10.24 -10.80
N ASP A 161 -13.62 10.86 -9.64
CA ASP A 161 -12.75 12.03 -9.49
C ASP A 161 -11.27 11.62 -9.51
N LEU A 162 -10.97 10.46 -8.92
CA LEU A 162 -9.66 9.85 -9.01
C LEU A 162 -9.26 9.62 -10.47
N MET A 163 -10.15 9.02 -11.28
CA MET A 163 -9.88 8.77 -12.69
C MET A 163 -9.68 10.05 -13.50
N LYS A 164 -10.43 11.12 -13.21
CA LYS A 164 -10.18 12.43 -13.84
C LYS A 164 -8.77 12.95 -13.56
N THR A 165 -8.27 12.73 -12.34
CA THR A 165 -6.93 13.18 -11.93
C THR A 165 -5.83 12.34 -12.57
N VAL A 166 -5.96 10.99 -12.55
CA VAL A 166 -4.85 10.08 -12.86
C VAL A 166 -4.84 9.53 -14.28
N LYS A 167 -5.94 9.62 -15.05
CA LYS A 167 -6.03 9.10 -16.42
C LYS A 167 -4.87 9.55 -17.29
N LYS A 168 -4.47 10.81 -17.17
CA LYS A 168 -3.33 11.38 -17.92
C LYS A 168 -1.98 10.73 -17.59
N ASN A 169 -1.87 10.10 -16.40
CA ASN A 169 -0.64 9.48 -15.92
C ASN A 169 -0.54 7.99 -16.26
N ILE A 170 -1.59 7.39 -16.80
CA ILE A 170 -1.57 5.97 -17.19
C ILE A 170 -1.02 5.84 -18.59
N GLY A 171 0.07 5.09 -18.73
CA GLY A 171 0.76 4.84 -20.00
C GLY A 171 0.09 3.74 -20.81
N ASN A 172 0.49 3.63 -22.08
CA ASN A 172 -0.11 2.69 -23.06
C ASN A 172 0.65 1.38 -23.16
N GLU A 173 1.91 1.34 -22.73
CA GLU A 173 2.71 0.12 -22.80
C GLU A 173 2.15 -0.94 -21.85
N GLN A 174 1.80 -2.11 -22.41
CA GLN A 174 1.13 -3.19 -21.69
C GLN A 174 2.02 -4.42 -21.64
N PHE A 175 2.43 -4.88 -20.46
CA PHE A 175 3.16 -6.12 -20.26
C PHE A 175 2.80 -6.87 -18.97
N ASN A 176 1.89 -6.32 -18.19
CA ASN A 176 1.31 -6.99 -17.04
C ASN A 176 0.06 -7.79 -17.42
N LEU A 177 -0.34 -8.73 -16.57
CA LEU A 177 -1.56 -9.53 -16.79
C LEU A 177 -2.84 -8.69 -16.77
N LEU A 178 -2.91 -7.70 -15.90
CA LEU A 178 -4.00 -6.72 -15.91
C LEU A 178 -3.65 -5.56 -16.85
N PRO A 179 -4.63 -5.03 -17.59
CA PRO A 179 -4.45 -3.79 -18.33
C PRO A 179 -4.00 -2.65 -17.43
N ASN A 180 -3.19 -1.74 -17.97
CA ASN A 180 -2.79 -0.55 -17.23
C ASN A 180 -4.01 0.23 -16.74
N GLY A 181 -3.92 0.77 -15.53
CA GLY A 181 -5.06 1.44 -14.93
C GLY A 181 -4.82 1.93 -13.52
N ASN A 182 -5.92 2.28 -12.86
CA ASN A 182 -5.92 2.56 -11.43
C ASN A 182 -6.30 1.30 -10.65
N ILE A 183 -5.61 1.06 -9.53
CA ILE A 183 -5.95 0.02 -8.56
C ILE A 183 -6.20 0.69 -7.21
N ALA A 184 -7.45 0.68 -6.76
CA ALA A 184 -7.88 1.34 -5.54
C ALA A 184 -8.23 0.33 -4.44
N LEU A 185 -7.69 0.55 -3.24
CA LEU A 185 -8.15 -0.12 -2.03
C LEU A 185 -9.36 0.66 -1.48
N LYS A 186 -10.49 0.00 -1.41
CA LYS A 186 -11.77 0.57 -1.00
C LYS A 186 -12.41 -0.27 0.11
N GLY A 187 -13.43 0.29 0.75
CA GLY A 187 -14.25 -0.41 1.74
C GLY A 187 -15.72 -0.05 1.60
N GLY A 188 -16.59 -0.91 2.11
CA GLY A 188 -18.04 -0.72 2.10
C GLY A 188 -18.68 -0.95 0.73
N GLU A 189 -19.90 -0.40 0.57
CA GLU A 189 -20.68 -0.53 -0.65
C GLU A 189 -20.21 0.42 -1.75
N LEU A 190 -19.90 -0.11 -2.93
CA LEU A 190 -19.34 0.63 -4.06
C LEU A 190 -20.28 0.72 -5.27
N ASN A 191 -21.47 0.11 -5.18
CA ASN A 191 -22.39 0.01 -6.32
C ASN A 191 -22.72 1.36 -6.94
N ALA A 192 -23.03 2.37 -6.11
CA ALA A 192 -23.34 3.72 -6.57
C ALA A 192 -22.10 4.41 -7.17
N GLU A 193 -20.93 4.24 -6.54
CA GLU A 193 -19.66 4.83 -7.00
C GLU A 193 -19.23 4.25 -8.35
N MET A 194 -19.48 2.96 -8.58
CA MET A 194 -19.09 2.22 -9.79
C MET A 194 -20.13 2.27 -10.91
N ALA A 195 -21.34 2.74 -10.65
CA ALA A 195 -22.48 2.65 -11.57
C ALA A 195 -22.17 3.18 -12.99
N SER A 196 -21.46 4.32 -13.07
CA SER A 196 -21.08 4.96 -14.33
C SER A 196 -19.83 4.35 -15.00
N MET A 197 -19.13 3.44 -14.33
CA MET A 197 -17.86 2.88 -14.76
C MET A 197 -17.88 1.34 -14.89
N LYS A 198 -19.04 0.70 -14.85
CA LYS A 198 -19.20 -0.76 -14.82
C LYS A 198 -18.42 -1.50 -15.91
N ASN A 199 -18.34 -0.93 -17.11
CA ASN A 199 -17.67 -1.55 -18.25
C ASN A 199 -16.14 -1.49 -18.21
N ILE A 200 -15.56 -0.71 -17.28
CA ILE A 200 -14.12 -0.51 -17.14
C ILE A 200 -13.62 -0.82 -15.73
N CYS A 201 -14.50 -1.24 -14.83
CA CYS A 201 -14.19 -1.60 -13.45
C CYS A 201 -14.27 -3.11 -13.24
N THR A 202 -13.30 -3.65 -12.51
CA THR A 202 -13.33 -4.99 -11.94
C THR A 202 -13.08 -4.90 -10.44
N THR A 203 -13.78 -5.72 -9.66
CA THR A 203 -13.73 -5.68 -8.19
C THR A 203 -13.44 -7.06 -7.64
N TRP A 204 -12.62 -7.14 -6.59
CA TRP A 204 -12.34 -8.34 -5.82
C TRP A 204 -12.57 -8.06 -4.34
N ASP A 205 -13.30 -8.95 -3.66
CA ASP A 205 -13.52 -8.90 -2.23
C ASP A 205 -12.30 -9.46 -1.50
N LEU A 206 -11.71 -8.70 -0.58
CA LEU A 206 -10.49 -9.13 0.12
C LEU A 206 -10.74 -10.23 1.15
N LYS A 207 -11.99 -10.44 1.58
CA LYS A 207 -12.39 -11.60 2.41
C LYS A 207 -12.17 -12.95 1.73
N ASP A 208 -12.09 -12.98 0.39
CA ASP A 208 -11.79 -14.20 -0.36
C ASP A 208 -10.30 -14.58 -0.30
N TYR A 209 -9.45 -13.65 0.19
CA TYR A 209 -8.00 -13.79 0.25
C TYR A 209 -7.43 -13.74 1.67
N PHE A 210 -8.14 -13.10 2.61
CA PHE A 210 -7.75 -12.93 4.00
C PHE A 210 -8.88 -13.35 4.93
N ASN A 211 -8.55 -13.98 6.07
CA ASN A 211 -9.54 -14.55 6.99
C ASN A 211 -9.92 -13.59 8.14
N GLU A 212 -9.22 -12.48 8.29
CA GLU A 212 -9.44 -11.53 9.37
C GLU A 212 -10.73 -10.72 9.11
N GLU A 213 -11.51 -10.47 10.16
CA GLU A 213 -12.80 -9.75 10.12
C GLU A 213 -12.68 -8.37 9.43
N PHE A 214 -11.54 -7.71 9.59
CA PHE A 214 -11.26 -6.43 8.94
C PHE A 214 -11.49 -6.46 7.43
N PHE A 215 -11.23 -7.60 6.77
CA PHE A 215 -11.34 -7.73 5.32
C PHE A 215 -12.73 -8.03 4.79
N GLU A 216 -13.73 -8.29 5.66
CA GLU A 216 -15.11 -8.57 5.26
C GLU A 216 -15.72 -7.49 4.35
N THR A 217 -15.36 -6.24 4.58
CA THR A 217 -15.86 -5.10 3.81
C THR A 217 -14.83 -4.48 2.87
N LYS A 218 -13.62 -5.03 2.79
CA LYS A 218 -12.53 -4.45 1.98
C LYS A 218 -12.50 -5.03 0.58
N LYS A 219 -12.15 -4.18 -0.37
CA LYS A 219 -12.15 -4.51 -1.80
C LYS A 219 -10.94 -3.93 -2.49
N VAL A 220 -10.49 -4.62 -3.53
CA VAL A 220 -9.62 -4.04 -4.56
C VAL A 220 -10.49 -3.72 -5.77
N VAL A 221 -10.38 -2.52 -6.27
CA VAL A 221 -11.07 -2.07 -7.49
C VAL A 221 -10.03 -1.70 -8.53
N HIS A 222 -10.08 -2.35 -9.68
CA HIS A 222 -9.27 -2.00 -10.83
C HIS A 222 -10.12 -1.26 -11.86
N VAL A 223 -9.65 -0.10 -12.31
CA VAL A 223 -10.29 0.73 -13.33
C VAL A 223 -9.34 0.86 -14.50
N THR A 224 -9.71 0.32 -15.64
CA THR A 224 -8.92 0.45 -16.87
C THR A 224 -9.13 1.81 -17.51
N VAL A 225 -8.12 2.28 -18.24
CA VAL A 225 -8.26 3.41 -19.15
C VAL A 225 -8.53 2.85 -20.54
N ASN A 226 -9.75 3.02 -21.05
CA ASN A 226 -10.02 2.74 -22.46
C ASN A 226 -9.21 3.73 -23.31
N ASN A 227 -8.04 3.30 -23.79
CA ASN A 227 -7.37 3.95 -24.89
C ASN A 227 -8.07 3.51 -26.17
N LYS A 228 -9.05 4.33 -26.64
CA LYS A 228 -9.51 4.26 -28.01
C LYS A 228 -8.43 4.79 -28.92
#